data_36f400409adaba76b504ba86e9246bec
#
_entry.id   36f400409adaba76b504ba86e9246bec
#
_cell.length_a   1.000
_cell.length_b   1.000
_cell.length_c   1.000
_cell.angle_alpha   90.00
_cell.angle_beta   90.00
_cell.angle_gamma   90.00
#
_symmetry.space_group_name_H-M   'P 1'
#
loop_
_entity.id
_entity.type
_entity.pdbx_description
1 polymer ?
#
loop_
_entity_poly.entity_id
_entity_poly.type
_entity_poly.pdbx_seq_one_letter_code
_entity_poly.pdbx_strand_id
1 'polypeptide(L)'
;RRVIERWTRAIAEGDVDCLARLSGHPGALIVGTDPAEWWRGAETREVWGRQIEELRGVFSVHADEIDAWEEGTVGWAAVRETISVDGNSREGRATYVLRLERGEWKVVQAHWSLPQQKIETFGRPLTVTIDELARIVQRDQPNLSEMLNPEGTVTIVFTDIVDSTVLLRRLGDQTWLEILQRHNAVIEEATAAHGGTVVETQGDGSMLAFPSARRAVACGL
;
A
#
# COMPACT_ATOMS: atom_id res chain seq x y z
N ARG A 1 -13.09 -5.17 20.44
CA ARG A 1 -11.92 -4.57 21.06
C ARG A 1 -11.50 -5.31 22.32
N ARG A 2 -12.37 -5.45 23.36
CA ARG A 2 -12.02 -6.11 24.64
C ARG A 2 -11.42 -7.52 24.50
N VAL A 3 -11.86 -8.30 23.51
CA VAL A 3 -11.33 -9.64 23.25
C VAL A 3 -9.88 -9.57 22.75
N ILE A 4 -9.57 -8.61 21.90
CA ILE A 4 -8.21 -8.40 21.41
C ILE A 4 -7.28 -7.94 22.54
N GLU A 5 -7.70 -6.99 23.35
CA GLU A 5 -6.94 -6.56 24.54
C GLU A 5 -6.64 -7.74 25.50
N ARG A 6 -7.62 -8.63 25.68
CA ARG A 6 -7.45 -9.84 26.48
C ARG A 6 -6.51 -10.85 25.79
N TRP A 7 -6.62 -11.00 24.49
CA TRP A 7 -5.75 -11.87 23.68
C TRP A 7 -4.28 -11.42 23.77
N THR A 8 -4.00 -10.15 23.49
CA THR A 8 -2.65 -9.57 23.55
C THR A 8 -2.06 -9.70 24.96
N ARG A 9 -2.86 -9.45 25.99
CA ARG A 9 -2.44 -9.64 27.37
C ARG A 9 -2.09 -11.11 27.67
N ALA A 10 -2.92 -12.04 27.22
CA ALA A 10 -2.68 -13.47 27.45
C ALA A 10 -1.38 -13.95 26.76
N ILE A 11 -1.04 -13.39 25.59
CA ILE A 11 0.25 -13.63 24.95
C ILE A 11 1.40 -13.07 25.82
N ALA A 12 1.30 -11.83 26.25
CA ALA A 12 2.34 -11.17 27.05
C ALA A 12 2.57 -11.85 28.42
N GLU A 13 1.50 -12.36 29.04
CA GLU A 13 1.55 -13.04 30.33
C GLU A 13 1.86 -14.54 30.23
N GLY A 14 1.86 -15.10 29.00
CA GLY A 14 2.02 -16.53 28.80
C GLY A 14 0.82 -17.37 29.28
N ASP A 15 -0.40 -16.80 29.26
CA ASP A 15 -1.63 -17.49 29.68
C ASP A 15 -2.18 -18.35 28.52
N VAL A 16 -1.57 -19.54 28.36
CA VAL A 16 -1.94 -20.52 27.34
C VAL A 16 -3.40 -20.95 27.46
N ASP A 17 -3.93 -21.06 28.66
CA ASP A 17 -5.32 -21.46 28.89
C ASP A 17 -6.30 -20.38 28.42
N CYS A 18 -6.00 -19.11 28.63
CA CYS A 18 -6.79 -18.02 28.09
C CYS A 18 -6.77 -18.01 26.57
N LEU A 19 -5.60 -18.17 25.95
CA LEU A 19 -5.45 -18.25 24.50
C LEU A 19 -6.23 -19.44 23.91
N ALA A 20 -6.14 -20.61 24.54
CA ALA A 20 -6.89 -21.79 24.13
C ALA A 20 -8.41 -21.59 24.21
N ARG A 21 -8.90 -20.88 25.24
CA ARG A 21 -10.32 -20.52 25.35
C ARG A 21 -10.74 -19.53 24.26
N LEU A 22 -9.89 -18.56 23.93
CA LEU A 22 -10.20 -17.53 22.93
C LEU A 22 -10.09 -18.03 21.49
N SER A 23 -9.22 -19.03 21.19
CA SER A 23 -8.99 -19.61 19.86
C SER A 23 -9.52 -21.02 19.66
N GLY A 24 -10.36 -21.52 20.55
CA GLY A 24 -10.84 -22.90 20.59
C GLY A 24 -11.78 -23.34 19.44
N HIS A 25 -11.75 -22.62 18.32
CA HIS A 25 -12.55 -22.98 17.14
C HIS A 25 -11.83 -24.03 16.28
N PRO A 26 -12.51 -25.12 15.80
CA PRO A 26 -11.89 -26.17 15.00
C PRO A 26 -11.28 -25.69 13.69
N GLY A 27 -11.82 -24.61 13.11
CA GLY A 27 -11.32 -23.94 11.90
C GLY A 27 -10.40 -22.76 12.17
N ALA A 28 -9.82 -22.64 13.37
CA ALA A 28 -8.90 -21.56 13.68
C ALA A 28 -7.67 -21.61 12.75
N LEU A 29 -7.23 -20.43 12.28
CA LEU A 29 -6.03 -20.24 11.48
C LEU A 29 -5.15 -19.19 12.14
N ILE A 30 -3.91 -19.52 12.39
CA ILE A 30 -2.89 -18.59 12.87
C ILE A 30 -1.76 -18.54 11.85
N VAL A 31 -1.41 -17.34 11.42
CA VAL A 31 -0.32 -17.03 10.51
C VAL A 31 0.65 -16.12 11.26
N GLY A 32 1.85 -16.60 11.49
CA GLY A 32 2.89 -15.84 12.17
C GLY A 32 3.79 -15.08 11.20
N THR A 33 4.93 -14.64 11.69
CA THR A 33 5.91 -13.84 10.94
C THR A 33 6.97 -14.68 10.22
N ASP A 34 7.13 -15.93 10.62
CA ASP A 34 8.03 -16.90 9.96
C ASP A 34 7.30 -17.65 8.83
N PRO A 35 7.93 -17.97 7.71
CA PRO A 35 7.31 -18.72 6.61
C PRO A 35 6.73 -20.09 7.00
N ALA A 36 7.22 -20.72 8.07
CA ALA A 36 6.71 -21.97 8.59
C ALA A 36 5.49 -21.82 9.51
N GLU A 37 5.17 -20.61 9.92
CA GLU A 37 4.10 -20.31 10.90
C GLU A 37 2.72 -20.22 10.23
N TRP A 38 2.18 -21.37 9.87
CA TRP A 38 0.84 -21.51 9.27
C TRP A 38 0.07 -22.64 9.94
N TRP A 39 -0.54 -22.37 11.09
CA TRP A 39 -1.15 -23.37 11.96
C TRP A 39 -2.68 -23.40 11.87
N ARG A 40 -3.25 -24.60 11.86
CA ARG A 40 -4.69 -24.82 11.72
C ARG A 40 -5.25 -25.64 12.88
N GLY A 41 -6.44 -25.26 13.34
CA GLY A 41 -7.25 -26.03 14.30
C GLY A 41 -6.47 -26.40 15.55
N ALA A 42 -6.33 -27.71 15.82
CA ALA A 42 -5.69 -28.20 17.02
C ALA A 42 -4.19 -27.89 17.11
N GLU A 43 -3.49 -27.77 15.96
CA GLU A 43 -2.06 -27.43 15.91
C GLU A 43 -1.79 -26.07 16.56
N THR A 44 -2.71 -25.12 16.41
CA THR A 44 -2.58 -23.79 16.98
C THR A 44 -2.37 -23.84 18.48
N ARG A 45 -3.05 -24.73 19.18
CA ARG A 45 -2.96 -24.86 20.64
C ARG A 45 -1.62 -25.45 21.07
N GLU A 46 -1.16 -26.48 20.36
CA GLU A 46 0.08 -27.17 20.69
C GLU A 46 1.31 -26.28 20.44
N VAL A 47 1.37 -25.63 19.28
CA VAL A 47 2.49 -24.76 18.93
C VAL A 47 2.54 -23.51 19.79
N TRP A 48 1.38 -22.85 20.00
CA TRP A 48 1.29 -21.71 20.92
C TRP A 48 1.79 -22.05 22.31
N GLY A 49 1.37 -23.20 22.84
CA GLY A 49 1.81 -23.62 24.18
C GLY A 49 3.34 -23.71 24.28
N ARG A 50 4.00 -24.26 23.27
CA ARG A 50 5.46 -24.38 23.24
C ARG A 50 6.15 -23.03 23.05
N GLN A 51 5.73 -22.23 22.07
CA GLN A 51 6.34 -20.93 21.80
C GLN A 51 6.23 -19.97 22.98
N ILE A 52 5.06 -19.90 23.59
CA ILE A 52 4.86 -19.05 24.77
C ILE A 52 5.74 -19.52 25.95
N GLU A 53 5.92 -20.82 26.11
CA GLU A 53 6.78 -21.35 27.16
C GLU A 53 8.26 -21.04 26.90
N GLU A 54 8.72 -21.15 25.65
CA GLU A 54 10.06 -20.79 25.21
C GLU A 54 10.35 -19.29 25.33
N LEU A 55 9.34 -18.45 25.08
CA LEU A 55 9.46 -16.99 25.09
C LEU A 55 9.16 -16.37 26.46
N ARG A 56 8.85 -17.19 27.47
CA ARG A 56 8.50 -16.70 28.81
C ARG A 56 9.60 -15.87 29.45
N GLY A 57 9.27 -14.63 29.78
CA GLY A 57 10.21 -13.69 30.44
C GLY A 57 11.14 -12.93 29.48
N VAL A 58 11.20 -13.31 28.20
CA VAL A 58 12.01 -12.59 27.18
C VAL A 58 11.16 -11.88 26.16
N PHE A 59 9.87 -12.24 26.04
CA PHE A 59 8.92 -11.69 25.08
C PHE A 59 7.92 -10.77 25.77
N SER A 60 7.63 -9.66 25.12
CA SER A 60 6.48 -8.83 25.47
C SER A 60 5.82 -8.28 24.19
N VAL A 61 4.52 -8.08 24.27
CA VAL A 61 3.74 -7.45 23.22
C VAL A 61 2.78 -6.42 23.84
N HIS A 62 2.75 -5.24 23.26
CA HIS A 62 1.86 -4.16 23.65
C HIS A 62 1.05 -3.70 22.45
N ALA A 63 -0.28 -3.67 22.59
CA ALA A 63 -1.16 -3.13 21.56
C ALA A 63 -1.20 -1.60 21.69
N ASP A 64 -0.61 -0.91 20.73
CA ASP A 64 -0.52 0.55 20.70
C ASP A 64 -1.82 1.17 20.18
N GLU A 65 -2.41 0.58 19.14
CA GLU A 65 -3.65 1.03 18.50
C GLU A 65 -4.50 -0.19 18.09
N ILE A 66 -5.78 -0.16 18.43
CA ILE A 66 -6.74 -1.22 18.08
C ILE A 66 -7.95 -0.63 17.38
N ASP A 67 -8.10 -0.94 16.11
CA ASP A 67 -9.30 -0.72 15.32
C ASP A 67 -10.11 -2.01 15.27
N ALA A 68 -11.37 -1.97 15.69
CA ALA A 68 -12.20 -3.17 15.79
C ALA A 68 -13.65 -2.87 15.40
N TRP A 69 -14.22 -3.77 14.62
CA TRP A 69 -15.59 -3.69 14.10
C TRP A 69 -16.31 -5.03 14.30
N GLU A 70 -17.62 -4.99 14.25
CA GLU A 70 -18.46 -6.19 14.32
C GLU A 70 -19.71 -6.03 13.45
N GLU A 71 -20.15 -7.14 12.85
CA GLU A 71 -21.40 -7.24 12.11
C GLU A 71 -22.04 -8.61 12.41
N GLY A 72 -23.17 -8.58 13.08
CA GLY A 72 -23.87 -9.80 13.49
C GLY A 72 -23.02 -10.70 14.41
N THR A 73 -22.61 -11.86 13.90
CA THR A 73 -21.79 -12.83 14.63
C THR A 73 -20.32 -12.84 14.19
N VAL A 74 -19.92 -11.90 13.34
CA VAL A 74 -18.55 -11.77 12.84
C VAL A 74 -17.96 -10.46 13.35
N GLY A 75 -16.71 -10.51 13.78
CA GLY A 75 -15.93 -9.32 14.12
C GLY A 75 -14.57 -9.38 13.46
N TRP A 76 -13.94 -8.23 13.26
CA TRP A 76 -12.57 -8.13 12.77
C TRP A 76 -11.84 -6.98 13.45
N ALA A 77 -10.54 -7.11 13.52
CA ALA A 77 -9.70 -6.06 14.08
C ALA A 77 -8.37 -5.95 13.36
N ALA A 78 -7.82 -4.73 13.35
CA ALA A 78 -6.46 -4.43 13.00
C ALA A 78 -5.75 -3.79 14.19
N VAL A 79 -4.51 -4.20 14.44
CA VAL A 79 -3.73 -3.76 15.60
C VAL A 79 -2.35 -3.31 15.13
N ARG A 80 -1.92 -2.15 15.61
CA ARG A 80 -0.50 -1.80 15.67
C ARG A 80 0.03 -2.17 17.03
N GLU A 81 1.16 -2.80 17.07
CA GLU A 81 1.73 -3.29 18.31
C GLU A 81 3.23 -3.11 18.36
N THR A 82 3.76 -2.99 19.56
CA THR A 82 5.18 -3.06 19.84
C THR A 82 5.51 -4.45 20.37
N ILE A 83 6.37 -5.16 19.65
CA ILE A 83 6.86 -6.49 20.02
C ILE A 83 8.29 -6.35 20.51
N SER A 84 8.61 -6.93 21.67
CA SER A 84 9.97 -6.91 22.21
C SER A 84 10.41 -8.33 22.53
N VAL A 85 11.64 -8.67 22.14
CA VAL A 85 12.33 -9.93 22.45
C VAL A 85 13.71 -9.58 22.97
N ASP A 86 14.07 -10.06 24.16
CA ASP A 86 15.36 -9.77 24.82
C ASP A 86 15.67 -8.26 24.87
N GLY A 87 14.67 -7.43 25.08
CA GLY A 87 14.80 -5.98 25.16
C GLY A 87 14.89 -5.26 23.78
N ASN A 88 14.92 -5.98 22.68
CA ASN A 88 14.88 -5.42 21.33
C ASN A 88 13.43 -5.26 20.87
N SER A 89 13.00 -4.01 20.70
CA SER A 89 11.64 -3.69 20.29
C SER A 89 11.53 -3.45 18.78
N ARG A 90 10.41 -3.91 18.21
CA ARG A 90 10.04 -3.70 16.80
C ARG A 90 8.56 -3.39 16.68
N GLU A 91 8.21 -2.59 15.69
CA GLU A 91 6.82 -2.40 15.30
C GLU A 91 6.29 -3.70 14.69
N GLY A 92 5.11 -4.12 15.12
CA GLY A 92 4.35 -5.23 14.58
C GLY A 92 2.96 -4.78 14.12
N ARG A 93 2.32 -5.60 13.32
CA ARG A 93 0.92 -5.43 12.92
C ARG A 93 0.22 -6.77 13.01
N ALA A 94 -0.97 -6.75 13.56
CA ALA A 94 -1.81 -7.93 13.62
C ALA A 94 -3.20 -7.66 13.06
N THR A 95 -3.79 -8.66 12.42
CA THR A 95 -5.19 -8.66 12.01
C THR A 95 -5.89 -9.87 12.57
N TYR A 96 -7.14 -9.69 12.94
CA TYR A 96 -7.94 -10.73 13.58
C TYR A 96 -9.31 -10.84 12.93
N VAL A 97 -9.80 -12.06 12.77
CA VAL A 97 -11.22 -12.36 12.52
C VAL A 97 -11.77 -13.09 13.74
N LEU A 98 -12.93 -12.63 14.18
CA LEU A 98 -13.60 -13.15 15.36
C LEU A 98 -14.98 -13.69 14.99
N ARG A 99 -15.45 -14.67 15.75
CA ARG A 99 -16.80 -15.21 15.66
C ARG A 99 -17.45 -15.23 17.03
N LEU A 100 -18.70 -14.81 17.09
CA LEU A 100 -19.52 -14.89 18.31
C LEU A 100 -20.11 -16.30 18.42
N GLU A 101 -19.73 -17.03 19.45
CA GLU A 101 -20.19 -18.39 19.73
C GLU A 101 -20.72 -18.47 21.17
N ARG A 102 -21.99 -18.81 21.31
CA ARG A 102 -22.64 -18.96 22.62
C ARG A 102 -22.47 -17.74 23.55
N GLY A 103 -22.48 -16.55 22.96
CA GLY A 103 -22.31 -15.28 23.69
C GLY A 103 -20.85 -14.89 23.98
N GLU A 104 -19.88 -15.64 23.49
CA GLU A 104 -18.45 -15.34 23.61
C GLU A 104 -17.79 -15.14 22.25
N TRP A 105 -16.98 -14.11 22.13
CA TRP A 105 -16.16 -13.88 20.94
C TRP A 105 -14.93 -14.80 20.96
N LYS A 106 -14.74 -15.54 19.86
CA LYS A 106 -13.57 -16.40 19.62
C LYS A 106 -12.75 -15.86 18.48
N VAL A 107 -11.43 -15.89 18.59
CA VAL A 107 -10.50 -15.60 17.49
C VAL A 107 -10.47 -16.83 16.60
N VAL A 108 -10.93 -16.66 15.35
CA VAL A 108 -10.94 -17.73 14.33
C VAL A 108 -9.82 -17.55 13.33
N GLN A 109 -9.27 -16.34 13.21
CA GLN A 109 -8.05 -16.08 12.46
C GLN A 109 -7.23 -15.01 13.15
N ALA A 110 -5.93 -15.21 13.19
CA ALA A 110 -4.95 -14.19 13.57
C ALA A 110 -3.79 -14.22 12.58
N HIS A 111 -3.29 -13.04 12.19
CA HIS A 111 -2.13 -12.91 11.32
C HIS A 111 -1.25 -11.78 11.82
N TRP A 112 0.03 -12.05 11.94
CA TRP A 112 1.06 -11.08 12.31
C TRP A 112 1.97 -10.77 11.14
N SER A 113 2.43 -9.53 11.07
CA SER A 113 3.43 -9.09 10.11
C SER A 113 4.38 -8.07 10.75
N LEU A 114 5.63 -8.11 10.32
CA LEU A 114 6.62 -7.08 10.64
C LEU A 114 6.70 -6.11 9.47
N PRO A 115 6.50 -4.80 9.69
CA PRO A 115 6.62 -3.80 8.64
C PRO A 115 8.03 -3.79 8.03
N GLN A 116 8.09 -3.81 6.70
CA GLN A 116 9.33 -3.63 5.95
C GLN A 116 9.17 -2.54 4.91
N GLN A 117 10.22 -1.78 4.65
CA GLN A 117 10.21 -0.79 3.60
C GLN A 117 10.14 -1.45 2.22
N LYS A 118 9.38 -0.87 1.30
CA LYS A 118 9.23 -1.42 -0.06
C LYS A 118 10.55 -1.51 -0.81
N ILE A 119 11.48 -0.60 -0.54
CA ILE A 119 12.83 -0.64 -1.12
C ILE A 119 13.59 -1.91 -0.67
N GLU A 120 13.43 -2.33 0.58
CA GLU A 120 14.06 -3.54 1.11
C GLU A 120 13.42 -4.82 0.52
N THR A 121 12.09 -4.81 0.33
CA THR A 121 11.34 -5.97 -0.15
C THR A 121 11.45 -6.15 -1.66
N PHE A 122 11.37 -5.06 -2.44
CA PHE A 122 11.24 -5.11 -3.91
C PHE A 122 12.40 -4.41 -4.64
N GLY A 123 13.42 -3.91 -3.93
CA GLY A 123 14.57 -3.22 -4.51
C GLY A 123 14.26 -1.86 -5.11
N ARG A 124 13.04 -1.35 -4.95
CA ARG A 124 12.61 -0.02 -5.43
C ARG A 124 11.59 0.61 -4.50
N PRO A 125 11.58 1.95 -4.37
CA PRO A 125 10.54 2.64 -3.64
C PRO A 125 9.20 2.52 -4.38
N LEU A 126 8.13 2.30 -3.62
CA LEU A 126 6.74 2.37 -4.10
C LEU A 126 5.99 3.37 -3.23
N THR A 127 5.13 4.17 -3.85
CA THR A 127 4.23 5.08 -3.12
C THR A 127 3.32 4.27 -2.21
N VAL A 128 3.35 4.58 -0.92
CA VAL A 128 2.61 3.82 0.11
C VAL A 128 1.58 4.66 0.86
N THR A 129 1.61 5.99 0.69
CA THR A 129 0.68 6.89 1.37
C THR A 129 -0.05 7.81 0.40
N ILE A 130 -1.27 8.22 0.79
CA ILE A 130 -2.05 9.23 0.04
C ILE A 130 -1.30 10.57 -0.01
N ASP A 131 -0.58 10.94 1.06
CA ASP A 131 0.20 12.18 1.11
C ASP A 131 1.38 12.17 0.14
N GLU A 132 2.03 11.01 -0.05
CA GLU A 132 3.05 10.84 -1.08
C GLU A 132 2.47 10.93 -2.47
N LEU A 133 1.32 10.28 -2.71
CA LEU A 133 0.59 10.37 -3.97
C LEU A 133 0.17 11.81 -4.26
N ALA A 134 -0.39 12.50 -3.25
CA ALA A 134 -0.79 13.90 -3.38
C ALA A 134 0.40 14.82 -3.69
N ARG A 135 1.58 14.58 -3.08
CA ARG A 135 2.82 15.31 -3.39
C ARG A 135 3.33 15.04 -4.80
N ILE A 136 3.22 13.82 -5.28
CA ILE A 136 3.56 13.48 -6.68
C ILE A 136 2.64 14.23 -7.61
N VAL A 137 1.32 14.13 -7.42
CA VAL A 137 0.32 14.84 -8.23
C VAL A 137 0.50 16.36 -8.17
N GLN A 138 0.84 16.92 -7.00
CA GLN A 138 1.11 18.35 -6.86
C GLN A 138 2.42 18.81 -7.50
N ARG A 139 3.46 17.93 -7.53
CA ARG A 139 4.72 18.23 -8.21
C ARG A 139 4.57 18.21 -9.73
N ASP A 140 3.68 17.34 -10.22
CA ASP A 140 3.42 17.19 -11.65
C ASP A 140 2.38 18.18 -12.19
N GLN A 141 1.81 19.03 -11.30
CA GLN A 141 1.00 20.18 -11.75
C GLN A 141 1.94 21.34 -12.15
N PRO A 142 2.17 21.56 -13.44
CA PRO A 142 2.97 22.69 -13.87
C PRO A 142 2.29 23.98 -13.43
N ASN A 143 3.08 24.91 -12.95
CA ASN A 143 2.59 26.25 -12.63
C ASN A 143 2.19 26.98 -13.92
N LEU A 144 0.95 26.81 -14.35
CA LEU A 144 0.41 27.46 -15.54
C LEU A 144 0.36 29.00 -15.44
N SER A 145 0.63 29.57 -14.25
CA SER A 145 0.68 31.04 -14.09
C SER A 145 1.74 31.68 -14.97
N GLU A 146 2.85 30.98 -15.27
CA GLU A 146 3.89 31.46 -16.16
C GLU A 146 3.49 31.37 -17.64
N MET A 147 2.46 30.59 -17.95
CA MET A 147 1.92 30.40 -19.30
C MET A 147 0.72 31.30 -19.60
N LEU A 148 0.26 32.09 -18.62
CA LEU A 148 -0.80 33.06 -18.85
C LEU A 148 -0.28 34.21 -19.72
N ASN A 149 -1.04 34.55 -20.76
CA ASN A 149 -0.79 35.82 -21.47
C ASN A 149 -1.22 37.01 -20.62
N PRO A 150 -0.90 38.25 -21.02
CA PRO A 150 -1.31 39.46 -20.29
C PRO A 150 -2.83 39.57 -20.06
N GLU A 151 -3.63 38.90 -20.82
CA GLU A 151 -5.09 38.86 -20.74
C GLU A 151 -5.59 37.74 -19.82
N GLY A 152 -4.69 36.96 -19.17
CA GLY A 152 -5.02 35.87 -18.25
C GLY A 152 -5.50 34.58 -18.93
N THR A 153 -5.23 34.40 -20.23
CA THR A 153 -5.59 33.18 -20.99
C THR A 153 -4.40 32.30 -21.26
N VAL A 154 -4.62 30.99 -21.38
CA VAL A 154 -3.66 29.96 -21.78
C VAL A 154 -4.26 29.12 -22.92
N THR A 155 -3.42 28.70 -23.85
CA THR A 155 -3.81 27.78 -24.93
C THR A 155 -3.37 26.39 -24.55
N ILE A 156 -4.32 25.46 -24.53
CA ILE A 156 -4.05 24.02 -24.28
C ILE A 156 -4.12 23.27 -25.60
N VAL A 157 -3.14 22.37 -25.78
CA VAL A 157 -3.06 21.44 -26.93
C VAL A 157 -3.03 20.03 -26.39
N PHE A 158 -3.79 19.16 -27.01
CA PHE A 158 -3.73 17.71 -26.79
C PHE A 158 -3.13 17.04 -28.03
N THR A 159 -2.21 16.13 -27.78
CA THR A 159 -1.62 15.27 -28.83
C THR A 159 -1.89 13.82 -28.50
N ASP A 160 -1.94 12.98 -29.53
CA ASP A 160 -2.14 11.54 -29.35
C ASP A 160 -1.56 10.80 -30.54
N ILE A 161 -1.09 9.55 -30.35
CA ILE A 161 -0.56 8.72 -31.44
C ILE A 161 -1.70 7.92 -32.05
N VAL A 162 -1.94 8.16 -33.35
CA VAL A 162 -2.97 7.44 -34.08
C VAL A 162 -2.66 5.95 -34.11
N ASP A 163 -3.69 5.14 -33.79
CA ASP A 163 -3.61 3.67 -33.76
C ASP A 163 -2.54 3.09 -32.81
N SER A 164 -2.21 3.80 -31.73
CA SER A 164 -1.18 3.42 -30.75
C SER A 164 -1.33 1.98 -30.24
N THR A 165 -2.55 1.55 -29.92
CA THR A 165 -2.84 0.17 -29.50
C THR A 165 -2.53 -0.86 -30.58
N VAL A 166 -2.74 -0.54 -31.84
CA VAL A 166 -2.42 -1.42 -32.98
C VAL A 166 -0.91 -1.48 -33.17
N LEU A 167 -0.24 -0.33 -33.08
CA LEU A 167 1.22 -0.24 -33.12
C LEU A 167 1.88 -1.04 -32.00
N LEU A 168 1.43 -0.90 -30.77
CA LEU A 168 1.90 -1.67 -29.62
C LEU A 168 1.81 -3.19 -29.88
N ARG A 169 0.65 -3.67 -30.32
CA ARG A 169 0.45 -5.10 -30.63
C ARG A 169 1.36 -5.60 -31.75
N ARG A 170 1.64 -4.77 -32.72
CA ARG A 170 2.47 -5.11 -33.92
C ARG A 170 3.96 -5.11 -33.61
N LEU A 171 4.42 -4.16 -32.79
CA LEU A 171 5.84 -3.90 -32.54
C LEU A 171 6.36 -4.62 -31.30
N GLY A 172 5.47 -4.96 -30.37
CA GLY A 172 5.80 -5.51 -29.05
C GLY A 172 6.20 -4.42 -28.06
N ASP A 173 6.14 -4.76 -26.78
CA ASP A 173 6.25 -3.81 -25.66
C ASP A 173 7.60 -3.06 -25.64
N GLN A 174 8.71 -3.74 -25.92
CA GLN A 174 10.04 -3.12 -25.84
C GLN A 174 10.26 -2.09 -26.94
N THR A 175 9.95 -2.44 -28.19
CA THR A 175 10.10 -1.53 -29.33
C THR A 175 9.13 -0.35 -29.21
N TRP A 176 7.90 -0.62 -28.71
CA TRP A 176 6.93 0.44 -28.46
C TRP A 176 7.42 1.43 -27.41
N LEU A 177 8.01 0.94 -26.31
CA LEU A 177 8.56 1.81 -25.26
C LEU A 177 9.68 2.72 -25.78
N GLU A 178 10.57 2.21 -26.64
CA GLU A 178 11.64 3.00 -27.26
C GLU A 178 11.07 4.10 -28.18
N ILE A 179 10.03 3.78 -28.97
CA ILE A 179 9.35 4.75 -29.85
C ILE A 179 8.66 5.82 -28.98
N LEU A 180 7.97 5.42 -27.93
CA LEU A 180 7.26 6.33 -27.02
C LEU A 180 8.22 7.29 -26.32
N GLN A 181 9.35 6.80 -25.81
CA GLN A 181 10.39 7.63 -25.20
C GLN A 181 10.93 8.68 -26.19
N ARG A 182 11.21 8.26 -27.43
CA ARG A 182 11.68 9.17 -28.48
C ARG A 182 10.60 10.18 -28.86
N HIS A 183 9.35 9.76 -28.97
CA HIS A 183 8.22 10.64 -29.26
C HIS A 183 8.07 11.70 -28.17
N ASN A 184 8.09 11.31 -26.91
CA ASN A 184 7.98 12.24 -25.78
C ASN A 184 9.13 13.25 -25.76
N ALA A 185 10.35 12.82 -26.02
CA ALA A 185 11.50 13.73 -26.11
C ALA A 185 11.33 14.78 -27.23
N VAL A 186 10.78 14.38 -28.38
CA VAL A 186 10.49 15.32 -29.50
C VAL A 186 9.39 16.31 -29.08
N ILE A 187 8.34 15.85 -28.45
CA ILE A 187 7.27 16.71 -27.96
C ILE A 187 7.79 17.73 -26.92
N GLU A 188 8.61 17.29 -25.97
CA GLU A 188 9.21 18.16 -24.95
C GLU A 188 10.11 19.24 -25.60
N GLU A 189 10.99 18.84 -26.50
CA GLU A 189 11.90 19.76 -27.22
C GLU A 189 11.13 20.77 -28.06
N ALA A 190 10.16 20.32 -28.86
CA ALA A 190 9.35 21.19 -29.70
C ALA A 190 8.51 22.17 -28.84
N THR A 191 7.91 21.69 -27.76
CA THR A 191 7.11 22.51 -26.86
C THR A 191 7.96 23.61 -26.22
N ALA A 192 9.13 23.27 -25.69
CA ALA A 192 10.05 24.22 -25.08
C ALA A 192 10.57 25.25 -26.09
N ALA A 193 10.92 24.82 -27.30
CA ALA A 193 11.41 25.70 -28.40
C ALA A 193 10.37 26.78 -28.76
N HIS A 194 9.08 26.49 -28.60
CA HIS A 194 7.99 27.44 -28.90
C HIS A 194 7.45 28.13 -27.62
N GLY A 195 8.18 28.02 -26.51
CA GLY A 195 7.85 28.68 -25.22
C GLY A 195 6.58 28.16 -24.60
N GLY A 196 6.27 26.89 -24.81
CA GLY A 196 5.24 26.13 -24.11
C GLY A 196 5.83 25.27 -23.01
N THR A 197 4.97 24.55 -22.32
CA THR A 197 5.35 23.54 -21.33
C THR A 197 4.48 22.31 -21.50
N VAL A 198 5.06 21.13 -21.24
CA VAL A 198 4.30 19.87 -21.15
C VAL A 198 3.64 19.86 -19.77
N VAL A 199 2.31 19.82 -19.75
CA VAL A 199 1.49 19.81 -18.53
C VAL A 199 1.40 18.40 -17.97
N GLU A 200 1.12 17.45 -18.85
CA GLU A 200 0.94 16.04 -18.48
C GLU A 200 1.23 15.16 -19.69
N THR A 201 1.79 13.98 -19.45
CA THR A 201 1.92 12.91 -20.43
C THR A 201 1.21 11.68 -19.90
N GLN A 202 0.19 11.20 -20.62
CA GLN A 202 -0.58 10.03 -20.24
C GLN A 202 -0.57 8.99 -21.36
N GLY A 203 0.23 7.94 -21.16
CA GLY A 203 0.41 6.92 -22.19
C GLY A 203 1.12 7.49 -23.42
N ASP A 204 0.44 7.51 -24.55
CA ASP A 204 0.90 8.04 -25.84
C ASP A 204 0.37 9.46 -26.15
N GLY A 205 -0.47 10.00 -25.24
CA GLY A 205 -0.99 11.36 -25.32
C GLY A 205 -0.24 12.35 -24.45
N SER A 206 -0.19 13.60 -24.88
CA SER A 206 0.39 14.71 -24.10
C SER A 206 -0.55 15.90 -24.09
N MET A 207 -0.62 16.57 -22.92
CA MET A 207 -1.26 17.86 -22.74
C MET A 207 -0.21 18.94 -22.63
N LEU A 208 -0.27 19.94 -23.51
CA LEU A 208 0.71 21.02 -23.62
C LEU A 208 0.03 22.36 -23.35
N ALA A 209 0.73 23.30 -22.74
CA ALA A 209 0.25 24.64 -22.51
C ALA A 209 1.14 25.68 -23.18
N PHE A 210 0.51 26.67 -23.80
CA PHE A 210 1.20 27.78 -24.49
C PHE A 210 0.59 29.11 -24.09
N PRO A 211 1.40 30.20 -24.05
CA PRO A 211 0.89 31.55 -23.76
C PRO A 211 0.08 32.14 -24.94
N SER A 212 0.04 31.51 -26.09
CA SER A 212 -0.80 31.94 -27.22
C SER A 212 -1.07 30.84 -28.22
N ALA A 213 -2.23 30.88 -28.87
CA ALA A 213 -2.61 29.97 -29.96
C ALA A 213 -1.61 29.99 -31.11
N ARG A 214 -1.00 31.14 -31.43
CA ARG A 214 0.01 31.27 -32.46
C ARG A 214 1.23 30.39 -32.18
N ARG A 215 1.72 30.37 -30.92
CA ARG A 215 2.86 29.54 -30.52
C ARG A 215 2.49 28.05 -30.52
N ALA A 216 1.29 27.74 -30.11
CA ALA A 216 0.77 26.38 -30.12
C ALA A 216 0.72 25.82 -31.59
N VAL A 217 0.18 26.58 -32.50
CA VAL A 217 0.14 26.20 -33.94
C VAL A 217 1.55 26.10 -34.51
N ALA A 218 2.45 27.02 -34.23
CA ALA A 218 3.83 26.95 -34.67
C ALA A 218 4.61 25.73 -34.16
N CYS A 219 4.25 25.23 -32.97
CA CYS A 219 4.81 24.00 -32.43
C CYS A 219 4.33 22.75 -33.19
N GLY A 220 3.10 22.76 -33.69
CA GLY A 220 2.51 21.60 -34.39
C GLY A 220 2.80 21.53 -35.90
N LEU A 221 3.51 22.52 -36.45
CA LEU A 221 3.92 22.58 -37.88
C LEU A 221 5.37 22.15 -38.05
#